data_8099adc8e173a6edd96234e091c5137d
#
_entry.id   8099adc8e173a6edd96234e091c5137d
#
_cell.length_a   1.000
_cell.length_b   1.000
_cell.length_c   1.000
_cell.angle_alpha   90.00
_cell.angle_beta   90.00
_cell.angle_gamma   90.00
#
_symmetry.space_group_name_H-M   'P 1'
#
loop_
_entity.id
_entity.type
_entity.pdbx_description
1 polymer ?
#
loop_
_entity_poly.entity_id
_entity_poly.type
_entity_poly.pdbx_seq_one_letter_code
_entity_poly.pdbx_strand_id
1 'polypeptide(L)'
;MSIFRSYKLIKFLPVLVLFSAGINSACDKALDASRITVAGGSITEIIYALEQDEKLVAVDITSNFPKQASELPSIGYVRALSAEGVLSLSPSLILGENDMGPAAVMEQLSRVGIDIKIIPEENTADGIIDKVSCVANILDMSDYDKNLVLNDLRNEVSDLHSIVKSNRSPKKVMFILGMESGSPTVGGKGTSADGFIKMTGGINVMNSFEGWKPVSTESIIEASPDFIIISNRGLSSFKTVEKLGQHPTLIFTPASKRNNIIALDGMAMLGFGPRTISSAKEVALRYISKDE
;
A
#
# COMPACT_ATOMS: atom_id res chain seq x y z
N MET A 1 -36.16 80.79 2.19
CA MET A 1 -35.64 80.31 0.88
C MET A 1 -34.60 79.28 1.22
N SER A 2 -35.01 77.99 1.27
CA SER A 2 -34.17 76.89 1.74
C SER A 2 -33.98 75.91 0.56
N ILE A 3 -32.74 75.75 0.14
CA ILE A 3 -32.38 74.91 -1.00
C ILE A 3 -31.99 73.55 -0.41
N PHE A 4 -32.86 72.51 -0.55
CA PHE A 4 -32.55 71.13 -0.24
C PHE A 4 -31.77 70.51 -1.41
N ARG A 5 -30.51 70.15 -1.16
CA ARG A 5 -29.64 69.46 -2.10
C ARG A 5 -29.74 67.99 -1.84
N SER A 6 -30.36 67.24 -2.75
CA SER A 6 -30.57 65.81 -2.69
C SER A 6 -29.25 65.07 -3.07
N TYR A 7 -28.64 64.33 -2.14
CA TYR A 7 -27.53 63.47 -2.41
C TYR A 7 -28.05 62.05 -2.81
N LYS A 8 -27.75 61.63 -4.05
CA LYS A 8 -28.01 60.29 -4.52
C LYS A 8 -26.95 59.39 -3.90
N LEU A 9 -27.36 58.47 -3.00
CA LEU A 9 -26.52 57.35 -2.50
C LEU A 9 -26.32 56.32 -3.62
N ILE A 10 -25.11 56.22 -4.14
CA ILE A 10 -24.68 55.12 -5.02
C ILE A 10 -24.43 53.90 -4.13
N LYS A 11 -25.32 52.90 -4.21
CA LYS A 11 -25.13 51.62 -3.56
C LYS A 11 -24.04 50.82 -4.33
N PHE A 12 -22.83 50.73 -3.75
CA PHE A 12 -21.84 49.80 -4.20
C PHE A 12 -22.28 48.39 -3.78
N LEU A 13 -22.61 47.56 -4.76
CA LEU A 13 -22.83 46.13 -4.57
C LEU A 13 -21.47 45.41 -4.57
N PRO A 14 -21.05 44.74 -3.49
CA PRO A 14 -19.79 44.00 -3.53
C PRO A 14 -19.97 42.78 -4.45
N VAL A 15 -19.22 42.73 -5.54
CA VAL A 15 -19.09 41.53 -6.36
C VAL A 15 -18.28 40.50 -5.55
N LEU A 16 -18.99 39.53 -5.00
CA LEU A 16 -18.39 38.40 -4.32
C LEU A 16 -17.80 37.49 -5.41
N VAL A 17 -16.51 37.64 -5.70
CA VAL A 17 -15.77 36.69 -6.54
C VAL A 17 -15.59 35.42 -5.73
N LEU A 18 -16.44 34.42 -5.95
CA LEU A 18 -16.26 33.06 -5.46
C LEU A 18 -15.04 32.48 -6.20
N PHE A 19 -13.87 32.53 -5.56
CA PHE A 19 -12.76 31.66 -5.92
C PHE A 19 -13.21 30.24 -5.57
N SER A 20 -13.73 29.51 -6.54
CA SER A 20 -13.78 28.05 -6.45
C SER A 20 -12.33 27.54 -6.51
N ALA A 21 -11.70 27.38 -5.34
CA ALA A 21 -10.54 26.51 -5.22
C ALA A 21 -11.02 25.14 -5.69
N GLY A 22 -10.63 24.72 -6.89
CA GLY A 22 -10.86 23.39 -7.38
C GLY A 22 -10.22 22.44 -6.34
N ILE A 23 -11.04 21.62 -5.71
CA ILE A 23 -10.56 20.52 -4.90
C ILE A 23 -9.93 19.56 -5.92
N ASN A 24 -8.62 19.67 -6.13
CA ASN A 24 -7.89 18.65 -6.90
C ASN A 24 -8.07 17.35 -6.14
N SER A 25 -8.85 16.41 -6.68
CA SER A 25 -8.93 15.06 -6.18
C SER A 25 -7.55 14.39 -6.39
N ALA A 26 -7.12 13.60 -5.43
CA ALA A 26 -5.86 12.85 -5.54
C ALA A 26 -5.80 11.99 -6.81
N CYS A 27 -6.95 11.61 -7.37
CA CYS A 27 -7.10 10.77 -8.54
C CYS A 27 -7.49 11.52 -9.82
N ASP A 28 -7.39 12.86 -9.82
CA ASP A 28 -7.62 13.63 -11.04
C ASP A 28 -6.44 13.45 -12.01
N LYS A 29 -6.73 13.51 -13.31
CA LYS A 29 -5.75 13.42 -14.38
C LYS A 29 -4.53 14.30 -14.11
N ALA A 30 -3.34 13.75 -14.33
CA ALA A 30 -2.09 14.51 -14.24
C ALA A 30 -1.99 15.57 -15.34
N LEU A 31 -1.26 16.65 -15.05
CA LEU A 31 -0.98 17.69 -16.05
C LEU A 31 -0.14 17.14 -17.21
N ASP A 32 0.86 16.32 -16.88
CA ASP A 32 1.72 15.63 -17.83
C ASP A 32 2.21 14.32 -17.19
N ALA A 33 1.83 13.19 -17.75
CA ALA A 33 2.24 11.85 -17.32
C ALA A 33 3.25 11.20 -18.30
N SER A 34 4.01 11.98 -19.06
CA SER A 34 4.97 11.44 -20.02
C SER A 34 6.26 10.89 -19.37
N ARG A 35 6.61 11.38 -18.19
CA ARG A 35 7.84 11.01 -17.45
C ARG A 35 7.52 10.82 -15.97
N ILE A 36 7.26 9.58 -15.58
CA ILE A 36 6.77 9.25 -14.25
C ILE A 36 7.90 8.76 -13.36
N THR A 37 8.00 9.34 -12.17
CA THR A 37 8.82 8.80 -11.08
C THR A 37 7.88 8.25 -10.01
N VAL A 38 8.18 7.05 -9.51
CA VAL A 38 7.32 6.38 -8.52
C VAL A 38 8.06 6.18 -7.20
N ALA A 39 7.41 6.57 -6.11
CA ALA A 39 7.82 6.32 -4.74
C ALA A 39 6.80 5.39 -4.06
N GLY A 40 6.95 4.08 -4.27
CA GLY A 40 6.06 3.05 -3.75
C GLY A 40 5.97 1.83 -4.66
N GLY A 41 6.42 0.67 -4.17
CA GLY A 41 6.51 -0.55 -4.96
C GLY A 41 5.16 -1.03 -5.50
N SER A 42 4.09 -0.84 -4.74
CA SER A 42 2.74 -1.22 -5.16
C SER A 42 2.21 -0.38 -6.33
N ILE A 43 2.55 0.92 -6.36
CA ILE A 43 2.18 1.82 -7.47
C ILE A 43 2.97 1.44 -8.72
N THR A 44 4.25 1.08 -8.58
CA THR A 44 5.05 0.56 -9.70
C THR A 44 4.40 -0.70 -10.29
N GLU A 45 4.00 -1.66 -9.46
CA GLU A 45 3.27 -2.85 -9.92
C GLU A 45 1.98 -2.50 -10.67
N ILE A 46 1.24 -1.51 -10.18
CA ILE A 46 0.02 -1.03 -10.85
C ILE A 46 0.31 -0.47 -12.23
N ILE A 47 1.37 0.34 -12.39
CA ILE A 47 1.73 0.93 -13.69
C ILE A 47 2.09 -0.17 -14.69
N TYR A 48 2.83 -1.21 -14.27
CA TYR A 48 3.10 -2.39 -15.12
C TYR A 48 1.81 -3.16 -15.44
N ALA A 49 0.93 -3.37 -14.48
CA ALA A 49 -0.36 -4.04 -14.72
C ALA A 49 -1.28 -3.26 -15.67
N LEU A 50 -1.13 -1.95 -15.72
CA LEU A 50 -1.84 -1.06 -16.64
C LEU A 50 -1.12 -0.90 -18.01
N GLU A 51 0.02 -1.61 -18.24
CA GLU A 51 0.83 -1.53 -19.45
C GLU A 51 1.27 -0.09 -19.79
N GLN A 52 1.63 0.70 -18.74
CA GLN A 52 2.09 2.09 -18.86
C GLN A 52 3.55 2.27 -18.41
N ASP A 53 4.30 1.19 -18.32
CA ASP A 53 5.66 1.15 -17.80
C ASP A 53 6.68 1.89 -18.70
N GLU A 54 6.39 2.08 -19.97
CA GLU A 54 7.19 2.91 -20.88
C GLU A 54 7.33 4.37 -20.42
N LYS A 55 6.40 4.86 -19.59
CA LYS A 55 6.41 6.21 -19.02
C LYS A 55 7.29 6.32 -17.76
N LEU A 56 7.72 5.20 -17.19
CA LEU A 56 8.55 5.18 -15.99
C LEU A 56 9.98 5.64 -16.30
N VAL A 57 10.44 6.66 -15.57
CA VAL A 57 11.83 7.12 -15.67
C VAL A 57 12.67 6.74 -14.47
N ALA A 58 12.04 6.52 -13.32
CA ALA A 58 12.70 6.07 -12.11
C ALA A 58 11.69 5.53 -11.07
N VAL A 59 12.20 4.72 -10.14
CA VAL A 59 11.42 4.12 -9.08
C VAL A 59 12.18 4.14 -7.75
N ASP A 60 11.49 3.93 -6.63
CA ASP A 60 12.14 3.76 -5.34
C ASP A 60 12.65 2.32 -5.13
N ILE A 61 13.46 2.10 -4.09
CA ILE A 61 14.09 0.79 -3.82
C ILE A 61 13.09 -0.31 -3.41
N THR A 62 11.82 0.01 -3.15
CA THR A 62 10.79 -0.99 -2.85
C THR A 62 10.15 -1.56 -4.12
N SER A 63 10.39 -0.93 -5.26
CA SER A 63 9.88 -1.28 -6.59
C SER A 63 10.71 -2.42 -7.20
N ASN A 64 10.57 -3.63 -6.68
CA ASN A 64 11.32 -4.81 -7.05
C ASN A 64 10.56 -5.81 -7.93
N PHE A 65 9.32 -5.47 -8.30
CA PHE A 65 8.47 -6.28 -9.16
C PHE A 65 7.69 -5.39 -10.17
N PRO A 66 7.56 -5.85 -11.43
CA PRO A 66 8.27 -6.98 -12.01
C PRO A 66 9.80 -6.72 -12.03
N LYS A 67 10.60 -7.74 -12.40
CA LYS A 67 12.06 -7.62 -12.33
C LYS A 67 12.60 -6.41 -13.13
N GLN A 68 11.97 -6.08 -14.22
CA GLN A 68 12.30 -4.93 -15.07
C GLN A 68 12.25 -3.60 -14.30
N ALA A 69 11.36 -3.47 -13.32
CA ALA A 69 11.28 -2.26 -12.50
C ALA A 69 12.58 -2.00 -11.73
N SER A 70 13.26 -3.04 -11.26
CA SER A 70 14.54 -2.90 -10.55
C SER A 70 15.74 -2.53 -11.44
N GLU A 71 15.55 -2.49 -12.76
CA GLU A 71 16.55 -2.05 -13.73
C GLU A 71 16.47 -0.52 -14.00
N LEU A 72 15.37 0.12 -13.59
CA LEU A 72 15.20 1.57 -13.70
C LEU A 72 16.08 2.33 -12.69
N PRO A 73 16.44 3.58 -13.00
CA PRO A 73 17.12 4.47 -12.05
C PRO A 73 16.37 4.53 -10.71
N SER A 74 17.12 4.52 -9.60
CA SER A 74 16.53 4.57 -8.27
C SER A 74 16.53 5.97 -7.69
N ILE A 75 15.42 6.40 -7.10
CA ILE A 75 15.29 7.63 -6.31
C ILE A 75 15.56 7.43 -4.81
N GLY A 76 16.04 6.25 -4.41
CA GLY A 76 16.29 5.91 -3.01
C GLY A 76 15.07 5.30 -2.32
N TYR A 77 14.97 5.48 -1.01
CA TYR A 77 13.87 4.93 -0.22
C TYR A 77 12.70 5.91 -0.12
N VAL A 78 11.47 5.43 -0.30
CA VAL A 78 10.23 6.23 -0.34
C VAL A 78 10.14 7.29 0.78
N ARG A 79 10.59 6.98 2.01
CA ARG A 79 10.59 7.89 3.16
C ARG A 79 11.83 8.76 3.30
N ALA A 80 12.81 8.60 2.42
CA ALA A 80 14.10 9.30 2.48
C ALA A 80 14.57 9.76 1.10
N LEU A 81 13.66 10.40 0.36
CA LEU A 81 13.93 10.93 -0.98
C LEU A 81 14.87 12.14 -0.92
N SER A 82 15.61 12.36 -2.01
CA SER A 82 16.42 13.55 -2.24
C SER A 82 15.85 14.37 -3.37
N ALA A 83 15.63 15.68 -3.14
CA ALA A 83 15.12 16.56 -4.19
C ALA A 83 16.08 16.61 -5.40
N GLU A 84 17.37 16.69 -5.17
CA GLU A 84 18.38 16.68 -6.23
C GLU A 84 18.34 15.38 -7.03
N GLY A 85 18.27 14.22 -6.33
CA GLY A 85 18.18 12.91 -6.96
C GLY A 85 16.94 12.79 -7.86
N VAL A 86 15.79 13.24 -7.39
CA VAL A 86 14.54 13.22 -8.17
C VAL A 86 14.61 14.20 -9.35
N LEU A 87 15.07 15.44 -9.13
CA LEU A 87 15.14 16.48 -10.17
C LEU A 87 16.12 16.14 -11.30
N SER A 88 17.21 15.41 -10.99
CA SER A 88 18.18 14.98 -12.01
C SER A 88 17.58 14.09 -13.10
N LEU A 89 16.45 13.46 -12.81
CA LEU A 89 15.72 12.58 -13.71
C LEU A 89 14.65 13.30 -14.53
N SER A 90 14.46 14.61 -14.28
CA SER A 90 13.50 15.48 -14.96
C SER A 90 12.09 14.85 -15.09
N PRO A 91 11.45 14.42 -13.99
CA PRO A 91 10.10 13.89 -14.05
C PRO A 91 9.08 15.00 -14.33
N SER A 92 8.01 14.67 -15.04
CA SER A 92 6.82 15.52 -15.15
C SER A 92 5.78 15.21 -14.05
N LEU A 93 5.79 13.97 -13.55
CA LEU A 93 4.85 13.46 -12.55
C LEU A 93 5.58 12.62 -11.50
N ILE A 94 5.22 12.81 -10.24
CA ILE A 94 5.61 11.92 -9.15
C ILE A 94 4.35 11.27 -8.58
N LEU A 95 4.32 9.94 -8.58
CA LEU A 95 3.31 9.15 -7.88
C LEU A 95 3.90 8.57 -6.60
N GLY A 96 3.19 8.68 -5.49
CA GLY A 96 3.71 8.19 -4.23
C GLY A 96 2.65 7.72 -3.25
N GLU A 97 3.08 6.98 -2.25
CA GLU A 97 2.29 6.53 -1.11
C GLU A 97 2.21 7.64 -0.05
N ASN A 98 1.28 7.50 0.91
CA ASN A 98 1.03 8.49 1.96
C ASN A 98 2.27 8.81 2.84
N ASP A 99 3.23 7.91 2.90
CA ASP A 99 4.46 8.05 3.69
C ASP A 99 5.67 8.51 2.88
N MET A 100 5.45 8.89 1.61
CA MET A 100 6.48 9.47 0.75
C MET A 100 7.04 10.75 1.37
N GLY A 101 8.35 10.84 1.45
CA GLY A 101 8.97 11.99 2.11
C GLY A 101 10.48 12.04 2.03
N PRO A 102 11.11 12.96 2.78
CA PRO A 102 10.56 13.86 3.80
C PRO A 102 9.63 14.96 3.26
N ALA A 103 8.71 15.46 4.09
CA ALA A 103 7.76 16.51 3.67
C ALA A 103 8.45 17.75 3.08
N ALA A 104 9.59 18.17 3.61
CA ALA A 104 10.37 19.29 3.10
C ALA A 104 10.87 19.06 1.66
N VAL A 105 11.21 17.83 1.30
CA VAL A 105 11.60 17.45 -0.07
C VAL A 105 10.39 17.54 -0.99
N MET A 106 9.23 17.04 -0.55
CA MET A 106 7.99 17.10 -1.34
C MET A 106 7.56 18.54 -1.61
N GLU A 107 7.66 19.41 -0.60
CA GLU A 107 7.41 20.86 -0.77
C GLU A 107 8.40 21.50 -1.76
N GLN A 108 9.67 21.16 -1.70
CA GLN A 108 10.68 21.65 -2.63
C GLN A 108 10.39 21.23 -4.08
N LEU A 109 10.03 19.96 -4.31
CA LEU A 109 9.67 19.44 -5.63
C LEU A 109 8.39 20.11 -6.18
N SER A 110 7.38 20.32 -5.34
CA SER A 110 6.16 21.03 -5.71
C SER A 110 6.42 22.48 -6.14
N ARG A 111 7.31 23.19 -5.43
CA ARG A 111 7.66 24.60 -5.77
C ARG A 111 8.31 24.77 -7.13
N VAL A 112 8.97 23.75 -7.66
CA VAL A 112 9.55 23.80 -9.02
C VAL A 112 8.57 23.34 -10.11
N GLY A 113 7.31 23.12 -9.76
CA GLY A 113 6.22 22.87 -10.70
C GLY A 113 6.02 21.42 -11.11
N ILE A 114 6.61 20.45 -10.39
CA ILE A 114 6.35 19.03 -10.63
C ILE A 114 4.97 18.66 -10.08
N ASP A 115 4.17 17.97 -10.88
CA ASP A 115 2.89 17.43 -10.43
C ASP A 115 3.15 16.22 -9.48
N ILE A 116 2.61 16.29 -8.26
CA ILE A 116 2.80 15.25 -7.23
C ILE A 116 1.43 14.74 -6.83
N LYS A 117 1.21 13.44 -7.01
CA LYS A 117 -0.02 12.76 -6.63
C LYS A 117 0.27 11.74 -5.54
N ILE A 118 -0.40 11.91 -4.39
CA ILE A 118 -0.41 10.93 -3.32
C ILE A 118 -1.60 10.00 -3.55
N ILE A 119 -1.32 8.72 -3.77
CA ILE A 119 -2.34 7.73 -4.08
C ILE A 119 -3.02 7.28 -2.79
N PRO A 120 -4.35 7.42 -2.65
CA PRO A 120 -5.10 6.91 -1.51
C PRO A 120 -4.94 5.40 -1.38
N GLU A 121 -4.85 4.92 -0.14
CA GLU A 121 -4.65 3.50 0.13
C GLU A 121 -5.57 3.03 1.25
N GLU A 122 -6.27 1.93 0.98
CA GLU A 122 -7.01 1.16 1.97
C GLU A 122 -6.49 -0.28 1.98
N ASN A 123 -6.29 -0.83 3.18
CA ASN A 123 -5.75 -2.17 3.37
C ASN A 123 -6.85 -3.25 3.21
N THR A 124 -7.53 -3.24 2.04
CA THR A 124 -8.62 -4.16 1.68
C THR A 124 -8.51 -4.59 0.21
N ALA A 125 -9.22 -5.65 -0.17
CA ALA A 125 -9.28 -6.09 -1.56
C ALA A 125 -9.94 -5.04 -2.47
N ASP A 126 -11.02 -4.41 -2.01
CA ASP A 126 -11.68 -3.33 -2.77
C ASP A 126 -10.78 -2.10 -2.87
N GLY A 127 -10.02 -1.77 -1.80
CA GLY A 127 -9.03 -0.69 -1.81
C GLY A 127 -7.93 -0.87 -2.87
N ILE A 128 -7.56 -2.12 -3.20
CA ILE A 128 -6.64 -2.39 -4.32
C ILE A 128 -7.28 -1.99 -5.65
N ILE A 129 -8.56 -2.33 -5.86
CA ILE A 129 -9.30 -1.96 -7.08
C ILE A 129 -9.39 -0.45 -7.20
N ASP A 130 -9.72 0.25 -6.11
CA ASP A 130 -9.80 1.71 -6.07
C ASP A 130 -8.44 2.37 -6.35
N LYS A 131 -7.36 1.82 -5.78
CA LYS A 131 -5.98 2.28 -6.01
C LYS A 131 -5.59 2.14 -7.49
N VAL A 132 -5.87 0.99 -8.13
CA VAL A 132 -5.64 0.78 -9.56
C VAL A 132 -6.47 1.75 -10.41
N SER A 133 -7.75 1.92 -10.08
CA SER A 133 -8.63 2.88 -10.77
C SER A 133 -8.12 4.32 -10.66
N CYS A 134 -7.63 4.70 -9.48
CA CYS A 134 -7.05 6.02 -9.23
C CYS A 134 -5.83 6.26 -10.13
N VAL A 135 -4.87 5.33 -10.15
CA VAL A 135 -3.68 5.46 -11.00
C VAL A 135 -4.06 5.52 -12.47
N ALA A 136 -4.99 4.68 -12.94
CA ALA A 136 -5.46 4.70 -14.32
C ALA A 136 -6.10 6.06 -14.71
N ASN A 137 -6.87 6.67 -13.79
CA ASN A 137 -7.45 8.01 -14.01
C ASN A 137 -6.36 9.09 -14.10
N ILE A 138 -5.36 9.06 -13.21
CA ILE A 138 -4.23 10.00 -13.23
C ILE A 138 -3.49 9.92 -14.58
N LEU A 139 -3.34 8.71 -15.13
CA LEU A 139 -2.66 8.44 -16.41
C LEU A 139 -3.54 8.71 -17.63
N ASP A 140 -4.79 9.19 -17.45
CA ASP A 140 -5.76 9.49 -18.52
C ASP A 140 -6.04 8.28 -19.43
N MET A 141 -6.11 7.10 -18.85
CA MET A 141 -6.43 5.89 -19.61
C MET A 141 -7.88 5.88 -20.08
N SER A 142 -8.11 5.28 -21.26
CA SER A 142 -9.48 5.06 -21.73
C SER A 142 -10.28 4.18 -20.76
N ASP A 143 -11.60 4.40 -20.69
CA ASP A 143 -12.46 3.53 -19.86
C ASP A 143 -12.42 2.07 -20.32
N TYR A 144 -12.16 1.82 -21.61
CA TYR A 144 -12.03 0.47 -22.14
C TYR A 144 -10.78 -0.23 -21.56
N ASP A 145 -9.59 0.37 -21.71
CA ASP A 145 -8.33 -0.24 -21.26
C ASP A 145 -8.30 -0.39 -19.74
N LYS A 146 -8.74 0.65 -19.01
CA LYS A 146 -8.88 0.61 -17.56
C LYS A 146 -9.79 -0.54 -17.11
N ASN A 147 -10.96 -0.72 -17.74
CA ASN A 147 -11.90 -1.75 -17.33
C ASN A 147 -11.43 -3.16 -17.66
N LEU A 148 -10.55 -3.38 -18.64
CA LEU A 148 -9.95 -4.70 -18.87
C LEU A 148 -9.20 -5.15 -17.59
N VAL A 149 -8.28 -4.34 -17.08
CA VAL A 149 -7.49 -4.66 -15.88
C VAL A 149 -8.37 -4.74 -14.64
N LEU A 150 -9.29 -3.79 -14.46
CA LEU A 150 -10.18 -3.77 -13.29
C LEU A 150 -11.12 -4.98 -13.24
N ASN A 151 -11.60 -5.49 -14.38
CA ASN A 151 -12.46 -6.67 -14.40
C ASN A 151 -11.71 -7.94 -14.01
N ASP A 152 -10.46 -8.10 -14.45
CA ASP A 152 -9.62 -9.22 -14.05
C ASP A 152 -9.37 -9.20 -12.53
N LEU A 153 -9.03 -8.04 -11.98
CA LEU A 153 -8.85 -7.89 -10.52
C LEU A 153 -10.14 -8.15 -9.74
N ARG A 154 -11.31 -7.70 -10.23
CA ARG A 154 -12.61 -7.99 -9.60
C ARG A 154 -12.94 -9.49 -9.60
N ASN A 155 -12.59 -10.19 -10.67
CA ASN A 155 -12.75 -11.65 -10.74
C ASN A 155 -11.83 -12.32 -9.70
N GLU A 156 -10.57 -11.90 -9.58
CA GLU A 156 -9.67 -12.43 -8.55
C GLU A 156 -10.15 -12.16 -7.12
N VAL A 157 -10.71 -10.97 -6.86
CA VAL A 157 -11.33 -10.64 -5.56
C VAL A 157 -12.55 -11.52 -5.30
N SER A 158 -13.40 -11.76 -6.29
CA SER A 158 -14.55 -12.66 -6.17
C SER A 158 -14.12 -14.09 -5.84
N ASP A 159 -13.07 -14.59 -6.47
CA ASP A 159 -12.48 -15.89 -6.17
C ASP A 159 -11.96 -15.94 -4.72
N LEU A 160 -11.20 -14.92 -4.31
CA LEU A 160 -10.70 -14.82 -2.92
C LEU A 160 -11.85 -14.87 -1.92
N HIS A 161 -12.90 -14.09 -2.14
CA HIS A 161 -14.07 -14.09 -1.26
C HIS A 161 -14.74 -15.47 -1.21
N SER A 162 -14.81 -16.18 -2.32
CA SER A 162 -15.38 -17.55 -2.38
C SER A 162 -14.54 -18.54 -1.58
N ILE A 163 -13.20 -18.47 -1.68
CA ILE A 163 -12.26 -19.28 -0.89
C ILE A 163 -12.42 -18.98 0.60
N VAL A 164 -12.39 -17.70 0.98
CA VAL A 164 -12.54 -17.27 2.38
C VAL A 164 -13.88 -17.73 2.96
N LYS A 165 -14.96 -17.61 2.20
CA LYS A 165 -16.31 -18.06 2.63
C LYS A 165 -16.40 -19.58 2.80
N SER A 166 -15.62 -20.35 2.06
CA SER A 166 -15.59 -21.81 2.21
C SER A 166 -14.88 -22.27 3.47
N ASN A 167 -14.01 -21.41 4.03
CA ASN A 167 -13.30 -21.67 5.29
C ASN A 167 -14.27 -21.52 6.49
N ARG A 168 -14.67 -22.65 7.08
CA ARG A 168 -15.60 -22.68 8.22
C ARG A 168 -14.95 -22.40 9.57
N SER A 169 -13.63 -22.37 9.63
CA SER A 169 -12.84 -22.22 10.88
C SER A 169 -11.76 -21.16 10.70
N PRO A 170 -12.08 -19.86 10.92
CA PRO A 170 -11.08 -18.78 10.82
C PRO A 170 -9.86 -19.08 11.70
N LYS A 171 -8.66 -18.95 11.13
CA LYS A 171 -7.40 -19.25 11.80
C LYS A 171 -6.90 -18.05 12.59
N LYS A 172 -6.29 -18.31 13.74
CA LYS A 172 -5.55 -17.32 14.51
C LYS A 172 -4.19 -17.09 13.86
N VAL A 173 -3.95 -15.85 13.42
CA VAL A 173 -2.79 -15.50 12.60
C VAL A 173 -1.98 -14.40 13.25
N MET A 174 -0.66 -14.54 13.24
CA MET A 174 0.29 -13.50 13.63
C MET A 174 1.18 -13.17 12.43
N PHE A 175 1.36 -11.88 12.15
CA PHE A 175 2.31 -11.43 11.13
C PHE A 175 3.58 -10.89 11.79
N ILE A 176 4.73 -11.42 11.40
CA ILE A 176 6.05 -10.97 11.85
C ILE A 176 6.69 -10.13 10.74
N LEU A 177 7.01 -8.86 11.03
CA LEU A 177 7.76 -8.00 10.12
C LEU A 177 9.25 -8.38 10.10
N GLY A 178 9.81 -8.63 11.27
CA GLY A 178 11.19 -9.04 11.48
C GLY A 178 11.43 -9.40 12.95
N MET A 179 12.61 -9.95 13.24
CA MET A 179 13.03 -10.31 14.59
C MET A 179 14.39 -9.65 14.89
N GLU A 180 14.35 -8.45 15.39
CA GLU A 180 15.53 -7.73 15.85
C GLU A 180 15.78 -8.03 17.33
N SER A 181 17.04 -8.26 17.70
CA SER A 181 17.45 -8.53 19.09
C SER A 181 16.65 -9.65 19.80
N GLY A 182 16.14 -10.64 19.03
CA GLY A 182 15.42 -11.80 19.57
C GLY A 182 13.92 -11.60 19.84
N SER A 183 13.40 -10.37 19.74
CA SER A 183 11.98 -10.09 19.89
C SER A 183 11.34 -9.82 18.51
N PRO A 184 10.24 -10.51 18.14
CA PRO A 184 9.56 -10.24 16.89
C PRO A 184 8.81 -8.92 16.95
N THR A 185 8.96 -8.11 15.91
CA THR A 185 8.07 -6.97 15.63
C THR A 185 6.87 -7.50 14.84
N VAL A 186 5.67 -7.31 15.38
CA VAL A 186 4.43 -7.85 14.81
C VAL A 186 3.44 -6.76 14.45
N GLY A 187 2.56 -7.06 13.50
CA GLY A 187 1.50 -6.16 13.05
C GLY A 187 0.27 -6.22 13.94
N GLY A 188 0.00 -5.14 14.68
CA GLY A 188 -1.24 -4.92 15.42
C GLY A 188 -2.36 -4.36 14.53
N LYS A 189 -3.46 -3.95 15.17
CA LYS A 189 -4.63 -3.35 14.51
C LYS A 189 -4.24 -2.15 13.64
N GLY A 190 -4.87 -2.03 12.47
CA GLY A 190 -4.70 -0.90 11.56
C GLY A 190 -3.42 -0.93 10.71
N THR A 191 -2.58 -1.95 10.86
CA THR A 191 -1.41 -2.14 9.97
C THR A 191 -1.82 -2.80 8.65
N SER A 192 -0.96 -2.69 7.63
CA SER A 192 -1.11 -3.46 6.39
C SER A 192 -1.13 -4.98 6.65
N ALA A 193 -0.41 -5.46 7.67
CA ALA A 193 -0.49 -6.86 8.09
C ALA A 193 -1.88 -7.25 8.62
N ASP A 194 -2.53 -6.37 9.39
CA ASP A 194 -3.90 -6.57 9.89
C ASP A 194 -4.90 -6.66 8.72
N GLY A 195 -4.78 -5.75 7.74
CA GLY A 195 -5.57 -5.80 6.52
C GLY A 195 -5.35 -7.08 5.72
N PHE A 196 -4.10 -7.47 5.51
CA PHE A 196 -3.76 -8.70 4.79
C PHE A 196 -4.32 -9.96 5.49
N ILE A 197 -4.14 -10.08 6.82
CA ILE A 197 -4.71 -11.19 7.59
C ILE A 197 -6.24 -11.26 7.41
N LYS A 198 -6.93 -10.12 7.47
CA LYS A 198 -8.39 -10.06 7.26
C LYS A 198 -8.78 -10.49 5.86
N MET A 199 -8.04 -10.06 4.82
CA MET A 199 -8.26 -10.50 3.44
C MET A 199 -8.17 -12.01 3.28
N THR A 200 -7.27 -12.67 4.02
CA THR A 200 -7.13 -14.14 4.00
C THR A 200 -8.22 -14.88 4.77
N GLY A 201 -9.16 -14.18 5.41
CA GLY A 201 -10.17 -14.78 6.32
C GLY A 201 -9.60 -15.20 7.67
N GLY A 202 -8.40 -14.76 8.03
CA GLY A 202 -7.76 -14.99 9.32
C GLY A 202 -8.18 -13.98 10.39
N ILE A 203 -7.88 -14.30 11.64
CA ILE A 203 -8.05 -13.43 12.82
C ILE A 203 -6.67 -12.99 13.27
N ASN A 204 -6.39 -11.69 13.24
CA ASN A 204 -5.13 -11.16 13.77
C ASN A 204 -5.12 -11.26 15.29
N VAL A 205 -4.25 -12.12 15.84
CA VAL A 205 -4.14 -12.32 17.30
C VAL A 205 -3.44 -11.18 18.02
N MET A 206 -2.83 -10.24 17.27
CA MET A 206 -2.15 -9.06 17.79
C MET A 206 -3.01 -7.78 17.73
N ASN A 207 -4.34 -7.91 17.63
CA ASN A 207 -5.29 -6.80 17.48
C ASN A 207 -5.58 -6.01 18.78
N SER A 208 -4.96 -6.37 19.91
CA SER A 208 -5.10 -5.67 21.18
C SER A 208 -4.36 -4.32 21.23
N PHE A 209 -3.52 -4.02 20.26
CA PHE A 209 -2.80 -2.75 20.12
C PHE A 209 -2.79 -2.27 18.68
N GLU A 210 -2.48 -0.99 18.47
CA GLU A 210 -2.36 -0.38 17.14
C GLU A 210 -0.90 -0.28 16.68
N GLY A 211 -0.69 -0.39 15.37
CA GLY A 211 0.61 -0.22 14.73
C GLY A 211 1.54 -1.43 14.88
N TRP A 212 2.80 -1.23 14.54
CA TRP A 212 3.86 -2.23 14.62
C TRP A 212 4.56 -2.14 15.96
N LYS A 213 4.67 -3.28 16.69
CA LYS A 213 5.32 -3.31 18.01
C LYS A 213 6.14 -4.58 18.21
N PRO A 214 7.29 -4.51 18.91
CA PRO A 214 7.94 -5.69 19.45
C PRO A 214 7.06 -6.31 20.55
N VAL A 215 7.00 -7.64 20.60
CA VAL A 215 6.22 -8.39 21.58
C VAL A 215 7.07 -9.42 22.31
N SER A 216 6.67 -9.75 23.55
CA SER A 216 7.37 -10.75 24.36
C SER A 216 6.97 -12.18 23.97
N THR A 217 7.80 -13.15 24.35
CA THR A 217 7.51 -14.58 24.20
C THR A 217 6.21 -14.97 24.89
N GLU A 218 5.96 -14.45 26.08
CA GLU A 218 4.74 -14.73 26.86
C GLU A 218 3.50 -14.28 26.11
N SER A 219 3.51 -13.06 25.57
CA SER A 219 2.40 -12.51 24.77
C SER A 219 2.10 -13.36 23.55
N ILE A 220 3.13 -13.91 22.89
CA ILE A 220 2.97 -14.78 21.72
C ILE A 220 2.37 -16.13 22.13
N ILE A 221 2.82 -16.71 23.22
CA ILE A 221 2.29 -17.98 23.75
C ILE A 221 0.82 -17.82 24.12
N GLU A 222 0.47 -16.73 24.81
CA GLU A 222 -0.91 -16.41 25.18
C GLU A 222 -1.81 -16.21 23.97
N ALA A 223 -1.34 -15.47 22.96
CA ALA A 223 -2.07 -15.24 21.71
C ALA A 223 -2.29 -16.54 20.93
N SER A 224 -1.40 -17.53 21.09
CA SER A 224 -1.53 -18.89 20.56
C SER A 224 -1.87 -18.93 19.06
N PRO A 225 -1.04 -18.35 18.16
CA PRO A 225 -1.31 -18.34 16.73
C PRO A 225 -1.31 -19.73 16.12
N ASP A 226 -2.30 -20.03 15.27
CA ASP A 226 -2.36 -21.24 14.45
C ASP A 226 -1.45 -21.14 13.23
N PHE A 227 -1.27 -19.92 12.72
CA PHE A 227 -0.39 -19.58 11.60
C PHE A 227 0.49 -18.37 11.92
N ILE A 228 1.71 -18.41 11.41
CA ILE A 228 2.63 -17.28 11.41
C ILE A 228 2.93 -16.92 9.96
N ILE A 229 2.80 -15.65 9.61
CA ILE A 229 3.18 -15.11 8.31
C ILE A 229 4.41 -14.22 8.51
N ILE A 230 5.38 -14.32 7.61
CA ILE A 230 6.60 -13.50 7.61
C ILE A 230 6.98 -13.15 6.18
N SER A 231 7.61 -11.99 5.98
CA SER A 231 8.18 -11.68 4.67
C SER A 231 9.47 -12.47 4.42
N ASN A 232 9.77 -12.76 3.14
CA ASN A 232 11.04 -13.41 2.76
C ASN A 232 12.26 -12.62 3.29
N ARG A 233 12.17 -11.28 3.32
CA ARG A 233 13.18 -10.42 3.91
C ARG A 233 13.32 -10.65 5.41
N GLY A 234 12.21 -10.72 6.15
CA GLY A 234 12.21 -11.01 7.59
C GLY A 234 12.73 -12.41 7.92
N LEU A 235 12.49 -13.37 7.02
CA LEU A 235 12.97 -14.74 7.15
C LEU A 235 14.48 -14.89 6.89
N SER A 236 15.11 -13.97 6.16
CA SER A 236 16.49 -14.13 5.64
C SER A 236 17.52 -14.47 6.71
N SER A 237 17.38 -13.94 7.94
CA SER A 237 18.27 -14.23 9.08
C SER A 237 18.17 -15.68 9.57
N PHE A 238 17.05 -16.35 9.31
CA PHE A 238 16.77 -17.72 9.75
C PHE A 238 17.01 -18.76 8.65
N LYS A 239 17.11 -18.33 7.40
CA LYS A 239 17.27 -19.10 6.17
C LYS A 239 16.03 -19.94 5.78
N THR A 240 15.36 -20.60 6.74
CA THR A 240 14.15 -21.41 6.46
C THR A 240 13.07 -21.21 7.52
N VAL A 241 11.82 -21.51 7.16
CA VAL A 241 10.67 -21.41 8.08
C VAL A 241 10.76 -22.41 9.23
N GLU A 242 11.38 -23.59 9.01
CA GLU A 242 11.60 -24.59 10.04
C GLU A 242 12.56 -24.08 11.12
N LYS A 243 13.65 -23.40 10.73
CA LYS A 243 14.58 -22.79 11.68
C LYS A 243 13.94 -21.64 12.44
N LEU A 244 13.12 -20.84 11.78
CA LEU A 244 12.34 -19.82 12.46
C LEU A 244 11.38 -20.44 13.48
N GLY A 245 10.68 -21.51 13.14
CA GLY A 245 9.79 -22.24 14.04
C GLY A 245 10.49 -22.87 15.26
N GLN A 246 11.79 -23.14 15.17
CA GLN A 246 12.62 -23.65 16.27
C GLN A 246 13.13 -22.51 17.18
N HIS A 247 12.90 -21.24 16.83
CA HIS A 247 13.34 -20.13 17.67
C HIS A 247 12.66 -20.17 19.05
N PRO A 248 13.40 -19.94 20.16
CA PRO A 248 12.85 -20.05 21.53
C PRO A 248 11.56 -19.25 21.76
N THR A 249 11.41 -18.13 21.09
CA THR A 249 10.21 -17.24 21.17
C THR A 249 8.98 -17.87 20.51
N LEU A 250 9.14 -18.78 19.52
CA LEU A 250 8.04 -19.29 18.69
C LEU A 250 7.76 -20.78 18.88
N ILE A 251 8.73 -21.56 19.35
CA ILE A 251 8.69 -23.02 19.38
C ILE A 251 7.49 -23.61 20.14
N PHE A 252 6.94 -22.85 21.10
CA PHE A 252 5.79 -23.29 21.89
C PHE A 252 4.45 -22.98 21.25
N THR A 253 4.42 -22.20 20.14
CA THR A 253 3.17 -21.84 19.45
C THR A 253 2.58 -23.04 18.70
N PRO A 254 1.24 -23.10 18.52
CA PRO A 254 0.61 -24.08 17.62
C PRO A 254 1.15 -23.99 16.18
N ALA A 255 1.40 -22.79 15.68
CA ALA A 255 1.98 -22.56 14.36
C ALA A 255 3.31 -23.27 14.16
N SER A 256 4.25 -23.12 15.10
CA SER A 256 5.56 -23.79 15.02
C SER A 256 5.45 -25.32 15.14
N LYS A 257 4.63 -25.80 16.08
CA LYS A 257 4.44 -27.26 16.30
C LYS A 257 3.82 -27.98 15.10
N ARG A 258 3.00 -27.28 14.30
CA ARG A 258 2.31 -27.82 13.11
C ARG A 258 2.98 -27.45 11.79
N ASN A 259 4.14 -26.79 11.82
CA ASN A 259 4.82 -26.24 10.64
C ASN A 259 3.91 -25.33 9.79
N ASN A 260 3.12 -24.47 10.45
CA ASN A 260 2.23 -23.51 9.84
C ASN A 260 2.86 -22.11 9.80
N ILE A 261 4.09 -22.02 9.29
CA ILE A 261 4.80 -20.76 9.05
C ILE A 261 4.86 -20.54 7.54
N ILE A 262 4.37 -19.37 7.10
CA ILE A 262 4.27 -19.00 5.68
C ILE A 262 5.21 -17.83 5.43
N ALA A 263 6.11 -17.98 4.46
CA ALA A 263 6.98 -16.90 4.01
C ALA A 263 6.65 -16.56 2.56
N LEU A 264 6.37 -15.27 2.31
CA LEU A 264 6.06 -14.72 0.99
C LEU A 264 6.80 -13.40 0.75
N ASP A 265 6.70 -12.88 -0.46
CA ASP A 265 7.23 -11.55 -0.80
C ASP A 265 6.53 -10.47 0.03
N GLY A 266 7.31 -9.60 0.68
CA GLY A 266 6.78 -8.58 1.58
C GLY A 266 5.90 -7.56 0.87
N MET A 267 6.28 -7.12 -0.34
CA MET A 267 5.50 -6.15 -1.11
C MET A 267 4.20 -6.78 -1.61
N ALA A 268 4.23 -8.05 -2.03
CA ALA A 268 3.04 -8.79 -2.43
C ALA A 268 2.03 -9.00 -1.30
N MET A 269 2.44 -8.88 -0.03
CA MET A 269 1.52 -8.98 1.12
C MET A 269 1.11 -7.62 1.68
N LEU A 270 2.05 -6.68 1.78
CA LEU A 270 1.88 -5.45 2.55
C LEU A 270 1.71 -4.19 1.70
N GLY A 271 1.99 -4.28 0.39
CA GLY A 271 1.91 -3.13 -0.51
C GLY A 271 0.51 -2.83 -1.03
N PHE A 272 -0.42 -3.73 -0.88
CA PHE A 272 -1.79 -3.59 -1.41
C PHE A 272 -1.79 -3.16 -2.88
N GLY A 273 -0.97 -3.87 -3.67
CA GLY A 273 -0.94 -3.83 -5.12
C GLY A 273 -1.66 -5.06 -5.72
N PRO A 274 -1.65 -5.20 -7.06
CA PRO A 274 -2.35 -6.31 -7.75
C PRO A 274 -2.00 -7.70 -7.22
N ARG A 275 -0.71 -7.97 -6.92
CA ARG A 275 -0.25 -9.27 -6.40
C ARG A 275 -0.77 -9.60 -4.99
N THR A 276 -1.24 -8.62 -4.23
CA THR A 276 -1.72 -8.87 -2.87
C THR A 276 -2.95 -9.77 -2.86
N ILE A 277 -3.80 -9.69 -3.88
CA ILE A 277 -4.99 -10.55 -4.02
C ILE A 277 -4.58 -12.00 -4.20
N SER A 278 -3.65 -12.30 -5.11
CA SER A 278 -3.17 -13.65 -5.35
C SER A 278 -2.41 -14.23 -4.16
N SER A 279 -1.61 -13.41 -3.45
CA SER A 279 -0.95 -13.81 -2.21
C SER A 279 -1.94 -14.14 -1.10
N ALA A 280 -3.03 -13.37 -0.98
CA ALA A 280 -4.09 -13.65 -0.02
C ALA A 280 -4.85 -14.94 -0.36
N LYS A 281 -5.11 -15.22 -1.64
CA LYS A 281 -5.69 -16.50 -2.12
C LYS A 281 -4.79 -17.68 -1.71
N GLU A 282 -3.48 -17.58 -1.96
CA GLU A 282 -2.53 -18.63 -1.57
C GLU A 282 -2.59 -18.94 -0.07
N VAL A 283 -2.56 -17.89 0.77
CA VAL A 283 -2.62 -18.05 2.23
C VAL A 283 -3.96 -18.63 2.68
N ALA A 284 -5.08 -18.14 2.14
CA ALA A 284 -6.42 -18.63 2.47
C ALA A 284 -6.59 -20.12 2.14
N LEU A 285 -6.06 -20.58 1.00
CA LEU A 285 -6.04 -22.00 0.63
C LEU A 285 -5.22 -22.86 1.59
N ARG A 286 -4.09 -22.32 2.10
CA ARG A 286 -3.27 -23.04 3.10
C ARG A 286 -4.01 -23.21 4.43
N TYR A 287 -4.91 -22.31 4.80
CA TYR A 287 -5.74 -22.48 6.00
C TYR A 287 -6.70 -23.67 5.86
N ILE A 288 -7.27 -23.88 4.66
CA ILE A 288 -8.22 -24.96 4.39
C ILE A 288 -7.49 -26.31 4.33
N SER A 289 -6.39 -26.40 3.59
CA SER A 289 -5.63 -27.65 3.41
C SER A 289 -5.03 -28.24 4.68
N LYS A 290 -4.99 -27.50 5.78
CA LYS A 290 -4.49 -27.95 7.09
C LYS A 290 -5.60 -28.37 8.05
N ASP A 291 -6.86 -28.30 7.61
CA ASP A 291 -8.03 -28.81 8.35
C ASP A 291 -8.42 -30.23 7.91
N GLU A 292 -7.90 -30.69 6.76
CA GLU A 292 -8.03 -32.06 6.24
C GLU A 292 -6.90 -32.97 6.81
#